data_c95ef43ae3412e85f7ff26d21f60b39c
#
_entry.id   c95ef43ae3412e85f7ff26d21f60b39c
#
_cell.length_a   1.000
_cell.length_b   1.000
_cell.length_c   1.000
_cell.angle_alpha   90.00
_cell.angle_beta   90.00
_cell.angle_gamma   90.00
#
_symmetry.space_group_name_H-M   'P 1'
#
loop_
_entity.id
_entity.type
_entity.pdbx_description
1 polymer ?
#
loop_
_entity_poly.entity_id
_entity_poly.type
_entity_poly.pdbx_seq_one_letter_code
_entity_poly.pdbx_strand_id
1 'polypeptide(L)'
;MYIHSTFQFVNKNETASYYKKLLKEINPINLRRSNKFDVLAVYGACNCMINQNYEETLNIYLASEYGVISGILKVLPTLDNKDNIIMPFDFLNTNGNNAGFNISSALKTKGESILINSNNFSFEQSLKYAYFKANRQNNFETIIGAIDESLDQIENINNILDTKTNNTKDSVSFIYCNNNKENAIAEIKDIKEFSSKDSLNEYINHHKDYNIIIYKENNLSPSTQTASDLINNLKLNSNFILVKYTKVSNFIIKVDFI
;
A
#
# COMPACT_ATOMS: atom_id res chain seq x y z
N MET A 1 -14.23 -11.27 -0.16
CA MET A 1 -14.04 -9.80 -0.06
C MET A 1 -14.03 -9.23 -1.45
N TYR A 2 -14.88 -8.22 -1.72
CA TYR A 2 -15.13 -7.72 -3.08
C TYR A 2 -14.44 -6.38 -3.31
N ILE A 3 -13.79 -6.23 -4.47
CA ILE A 3 -13.10 -5.00 -4.90
C ILE A 3 -14.11 -4.14 -5.69
N HIS A 4 -14.26 -2.88 -5.33
CA HIS A 4 -15.21 -1.94 -5.96
C HIS A 4 -14.53 -0.79 -6.68
N SER A 5 -13.37 -0.37 -6.21
CA SER A 5 -12.59 0.70 -6.83
C SER A 5 -11.11 0.46 -6.68
N THR A 6 -10.37 0.99 -7.62
CA THR A 6 -8.90 0.94 -7.61
C THR A 6 -8.33 2.27 -8.06
N PHE A 7 -7.19 2.63 -7.52
CA PHE A 7 -6.40 3.76 -7.98
C PHE A 7 -4.92 3.41 -7.97
N GLN A 8 -4.22 3.81 -9.00
CA GLN A 8 -2.77 3.64 -9.12
C GLN A 8 -2.15 4.90 -9.69
N PHE A 9 -1.07 5.33 -9.07
CA PHE A 9 -0.27 6.45 -9.54
C PHE A 9 1.22 6.16 -9.32
N VAL A 10 2.02 6.37 -10.35
CA VAL A 10 3.48 6.21 -10.33
C VAL A 10 4.10 7.43 -11.00
N ASN A 11 5.04 8.06 -10.33
CA ASN A 11 5.73 9.26 -10.85
C ASN A 11 7.23 9.17 -10.58
N LYS A 12 7.98 10.06 -11.21
CA LYS A 12 9.38 10.33 -10.83
C LYS A 12 9.40 10.93 -9.42
N ASN A 13 10.59 11.03 -8.84
CA ASN A 13 10.78 11.73 -7.57
C ASN A 13 10.36 13.20 -7.69
N GLU A 14 9.25 13.53 -7.04
CA GLU A 14 8.70 14.87 -6.99
C GLU A 14 8.64 15.40 -5.56
N THR A 15 8.42 16.68 -5.40
CA THR A 15 8.33 17.32 -4.08
C THR A 15 6.97 17.10 -3.43
N ALA A 16 6.91 17.15 -2.08
CA ALA A 16 5.64 17.18 -1.35
C ALA A 16 4.71 18.32 -1.84
N SER A 17 5.28 19.46 -2.24
CA SER A 17 4.51 20.61 -2.75
C SER A 17 3.82 20.33 -4.09
N TYR A 18 4.43 19.52 -4.95
CA TYR A 18 3.82 19.05 -6.19
C TYR A 18 2.56 18.22 -5.90
N TYR A 19 2.67 17.21 -5.04
CA TYR A 19 1.53 16.36 -4.69
C TYR A 19 0.43 17.10 -3.90
N LYS A 20 0.79 18.10 -3.09
CA LYS A 20 -0.19 18.98 -2.44
C LYS A 20 -1.02 19.79 -3.43
N LYS A 21 -0.44 20.20 -4.58
CA LYS A 21 -1.20 20.85 -5.65
C LYS A 21 -2.21 19.90 -6.29
N LEU A 22 -1.77 18.68 -6.65
CA LEU A 22 -2.67 17.65 -7.20
C LEU A 22 -3.79 17.31 -6.23
N LEU A 23 -3.47 17.15 -4.95
CA LEU A 23 -4.47 16.82 -3.92
C LEU A 23 -5.53 17.91 -3.77
N LYS A 24 -5.16 19.18 -3.86
CA LYS A 24 -6.11 20.30 -3.73
C LYS A 24 -7.20 20.31 -4.81
N GLU A 25 -6.96 19.70 -5.96
CA GLU A 25 -7.94 19.57 -7.04
C GLU A 25 -9.06 18.59 -6.71
N ILE A 26 -8.82 17.65 -5.79
CA ILE A 26 -9.76 16.60 -5.41
C ILE A 26 -10.22 16.66 -3.96
N ASN A 27 -9.41 17.18 -3.06
CA ASN A 27 -9.73 17.29 -1.63
C ASN A 27 -9.08 18.54 -1.01
N PRO A 28 -9.84 19.44 -0.36
CA PRO A 28 -9.33 20.69 0.20
C PRO A 28 -8.59 20.53 1.55
N ILE A 29 -8.26 19.32 1.98
CA ILE A 29 -7.57 19.08 3.26
C ILE A 29 -6.27 19.87 3.36
N ASN A 30 -6.00 20.42 4.55
CA ASN A 30 -4.78 21.18 4.79
C ASN A 30 -3.65 20.30 5.32
N LEU A 31 -2.75 19.89 4.43
CA LEU A 31 -1.55 19.10 4.74
C LEU A 31 -0.26 19.95 4.72
N ARG A 32 -0.34 21.23 5.14
CA ARG A 32 0.80 22.18 5.02
C ARG A 32 2.10 21.63 5.59
N ARG A 33 2.04 20.94 6.74
CA ARG A 33 3.21 20.45 7.50
C ARG A 33 3.49 18.96 7.32
N SER A 34 2.67 18.25 6.52
CA SER A 34 2.86 16.82 6.25
C SER A 34 4.02 16.60 5.28
N ASN A 35 4.72 15.48 5.49
CA ASN A 35 5.79 15.00 4.62
C ASN A 35 5.22 14.49 3.27
N LYS A 36 6.10 14.09 2.35
CA LYS A 36 5.72 13.57 1.03
C LYS A 36 4.92 12.28 1.13
N PHE A 37 5.33 11.35 1.99
CA PHE A 37 4.67 10.07 2.23
C PHE A 37 3.19 10.25 2.61
N ASP A 38 2.92 11.09 3.59
CA ASP A 38 1.55 11.39 4.05
C ASP A 38 0.70 11.96 2.93
N VAL A 39 1.26 12.90 2.14
CA VAL A 39 0.52 13.54 1.04
C VAL A 39 0.20 12.55 -0.07
N LEU A 40 1.15 11.68 -0.43
CA LEU A 40 0.94 10.59 -1.39
C LEU A 40 -0.15 9.63 -0.93
N ALA A 41 -0.12 9.25 0.35
CA ALA A 41 -1.12 8.36 0.94
C ALA A 41 -2.54 8.96 0.85
N VAL A 42 -2.71 10.23 1.23
CA VAL A 42 -4.01 10.92 1.13
C VAL A 42 -4.43 11.08 -0.32
N TYR A 43 -3.51 11.44 -1.22
CA TYR A 43 -3.80 11.57 -2.64
C TYR A 43 -4.31 10.26 -3.25
N GLY A 44 -3.65 9.14 -2.95
CA GLY A 44 -4.05 7.82 -3.41
C GLY A 44 -5.41 7.39 -2.86
N ALA A 45 -5.63 7.56 -1.56
CA ALA A 45 -6.87 7.20 -0.89
C ALA A 45 -8.06 8.02 -1.41
N CYS A 46 -7.92 9.36 -1.50
CA CYS A 46 -8.98 10.22 -2.01
C CYS A 46 -9.36 9.88 -3.45
N ASN A 47 -8.38 9.63 -4.34
CA ASN A 47 -8.67 9.22 -5.71
C ASN A 47 -9.37 7.86 -5.79
N CYS A 48 -8.96 6.88 -4.98
CA CYS A 48 -9.60 5.58 -4.93
C CYS A 48 -11.08 5.68 -4.48
N MET A 49 -11.38 6.64 -3.62
CA MET A 49 -12.72 6.82 -3.04
C MET A 49 -13.61 7.82 -3.80
N ILE A 50 -13.14 8.39 -4.92
CA ILE A 50 -13.98 9.23 -5.78
C ILE A 50 -15.23 8.45 -6.22
N ASN A 51 -16.41 9.03 -6.00
CA ASN A 51 -17.72 8.44 -6.34
C ASN A 51 -18.03 7.12 -5.61
N GLN A 52 -17.31 6.78 -4.54
CA GLN A 52 -17.67 5.66 -3.68
C GLN A 52 -18.55 6.12 -2.51
N ASN A 53 -19.57 5.32 -2.19
CA ASN A 53 -20.32 5.47 -0.97
C ASN A 53 -19.71 4.57 0.10
N TYR A 54 -19.45 5.13 1.28
CA TYR A 54 -18.87 4.40 2.42
C TYR A 54 -19.37 4.99 3.74
N GLU A 55 -19.26 4.19 4.79
CA GLU A 55 -19.68 4.58 6.13
C GLU A 55 -18.53 5.26 6.91
N GLU A 56 -18.84 5.96 7.99
CA GLU A 56 -17.82 6.52 8.89
C GLU A 56 -16.91 5.43 9.50
N THR A 57 -17.31 4.16 9.45
CA THR A 57 -16.58 3.00 9.94
C THR A 57 -15.57 2.43 8.94
N LEU A 58 -15.39 3.07 7.78
CA LEU A 58 -14.42 2.67 6.77
C LEU A 58 -13.02 2.49 7.40
N ASN A 59 -12.47 1.29 7.28
CA ASN A 59 -11.13 0.95 7.79
C ASN A 59 -10.04 1.35 6.79
N ILE A 60 -8.84 1.61 7.29
CA ILE A 60 -7.68 2.04 6.50
C ILE A 60 -6.51 1.11 6.80
N TYR A 61 -6.13 0.29 5.83
CA TYR A 61 -4.96 -0.58 5.96
C TYR A 61 -3.91 -0.16 4.94
N LEU A 62 -2.77 0.26 5.46
CA LEU A 62 -1.67 0.77 4.66
C LEU A 62 -0.50 -0.19 4.69
N ALA A 63 0.24 -0.23 3.62
CA ALA A 63 1.46 -0.99 3.45
C ALA A 63 2.57 -0.10 2.90
N SER A 64 3.76 -0.27 3.41
CA SER A 64 4.95 0.38 2.86
C SER A 64 6.16 -0.52 3.07
N GLU A 65 7.09 -0.51 2.14
CA GLU A 65 8.38 -1.20 2.31
C GLU A 65 9.30 -0.42 3.25
N TYR A 66 9.38 0.89 3.03
CA TYR A 66 10.35 1.76 3.70
C TYR A 66 9.72 2.72 4.71
N GLY A 67 8.40 2.86 4.72
CA GLY A 67 7.68 3.82 5.55
C GLY A 67 8.06 5.26 5.24
N VAL A 68 8.11 6.09 6.27
CA VAL A 68 8.43 7.53 6.19
C VAL A 68 9.95 7.78 6.22
N ILE A 69 10.69 7.06 5.38
CA ILE A 69 12.17 7.06 5.44
C ILE A 69 12.77 8.46 5.23
N SER A 70 12.19 9.30 4.37
CA SER A 70 12.67 10.67 4.17
C SER A 70 12.51 11.53 5.43
N GLY A 71 11.44 11.32 6.20
CA GLY A 71 11.23 11.96 7.50
C GLY A 71 12.29 11.53 8.53
N ILE A 72 12.61 10.25 8.56
CA ILE A 72 13.64 9.69 9.45
C ILE A 72 15.02 10.23 9.06
N LEU A 73 15.39 10.17 7.78
CA LEU A 73 16.69 10.67 7.29
C LEU A 73 16.90 12.15 7.54
N LYS A 74 15.82 12.95 7.58
CA LYS A 74 15.88 14.36 7.91
C LYS A 74 16.24 14.59 9.38
N VAL A 75 15.80 13.74 10.28
CA VAL A 75 15.99 13.88 11.74
C VAL A 75 17.32 13.28 12.22
N LEU A 76 17.79 12.21 11.58
CA LEU A 76 19.01 11.50 11.99
C LEU A 76 20.23 12.40 12.20
N PRO A 77 20.60 13.36 11.32
CA PRO A 77 21.76 14.24 11.54
C PRO A 77 21.62 15.15 12.78
N THR A 78 20.37 15.41 13.22
CA THR A 78 20.12 16.22 14.40
C THR A 78 20.43 15.46 15.69
N LEU A 79 20.31 14.11 15.68
CA LEU A 79 20.61 13.25 16.82
C LEU A 79 22.10 13.13 17.11
N ASP A 80 22.93 13.25 16.09
CA ASP A 80 24.41 13.17 16.26
C ASP A 80 25.00 14.41 16.93
N ASN A 81 24.27 15.53 16.92
CA ASN A 81 24.74 16.78 17.54
C ASN A 81 23.89 17.10 18.77
N LYS A 82 24.49 16.98 19.96
CA LYS A 82 23.80 17.18 21.26
C LYS A 82 23.22 18.57 21.46
N ASP A 83 23.68 19.56 20.71
CA ASP A 83 23.21 20.95 20.78
C ASP A 83 22.00 21.22 19.88
N ASN A 84 21.60 20.28 19.06
CA ASN A 84 20.49 20.43 18.15
C ASN A 84 19.19 19.90 18.78
N ILE A 85 18.12 20.67 18.64
CA ILE A 85 16.76 20.30 19.09
C ILE A 85 15.95 19.84 17.87
N ILE A 86 15.39 18.65 17.95
CA ILE A 86 14.44 18.17 16.94
C ILE A 86 13.15 18.97 17.08
N MET A 87 12.72 19.61 16.01
CA MET A 87 11.46 20.33 16.00
C MET A 87 10.28 19.34 16.15
N PRO A 88 9.23 19.66 16.93
CA PRO A 88 8.11 18.75 17.18
C PRO A 88 7.46 18.19 15.90
N PHE A 89 7.33 19.01 14.86
CA PHE A 89 6.78 18.57 13.58
C PHE A 89 7.71 17.63 12.78
N ASP A 90 9.02 17.81 12.89
CA ASP A 90 9.97 16.90 12.25
C ASP A 90 9.93 15.53 12.95
N PHE A 91 9.80 15.51 14.27
CA PHE A 91 9.57 14.28 15.02
C PHE A 91 8.24 13.59 14.64
N LEU A 92 7.14 14.34 14.58
CA LEU A 92 5.85 13.77 14.14
C LEU A 92 5.92 13.20 12.72
N ASN A 93 6.68 13.82 11.83
CA ASN A 93 6.87 13.34 10.45
C ASN A 93 7.74 12.08 10.34
N THR A 94 8.28 11.55 11.42
CA THR A 94 8.91 10.21 11.45
C THR A 94 7.91 9.09 11.74
N ASN A 95 6.67 9.42 12.09
CA ASN A 95 5.64 8.45 12.44
C ASN A 95 4.77 8.11 11.23
N GLY A 96 4.88 6.88 10.74
CA GLY A 96 4.09 6.39 9.59
C GLY A 96 2.58 6.37 9.82
N ASN A 97 2.11 6.32 11.07
CA ASN A 97 0.68 6.36 11.39
C ASN A 97 0.02 7.71 11.06
N ASN A 98 0.80 8.77 10.85
CA ASN A 98 0.27 10.06 10.39
C ASN A 98 -0.45 9.95 9.04
N ALA A 99 0.00 9.07 8.16
CA ALA A 99 -0.66 8.83 6.87
C ALA A 99 -2.11 8.37 7.09
N GLY A 100 -2.31 7.38 7.94
CA GLY A 100 -3.66 6.89 8.29
C GLY A 100 -4.54 7.96 8.94
N PHE A 101 -4.00 8.73 9.88
CA PHE A 101 -4.70 9.86 10.50
C PHE A 101 -5.12 10.91 9.46
N ASN A 102 -4.23 11.28 8.54
CA ASN A 102 -4.51 12.25 7.50
C ASN A 102 -5.57 11.73 6.49
N ILE A 103 -5.53 10.45 6.14
CA ILE A 103 -6.58 9.81 5.32
C ILE A 103 -7.92 9.82 6.06
N SER A 104 -7.95 9.41 7.34
CA SER A 104 -9.17 9.44 8.16
C SER A 104 -9.78 10.85 8.22
N SER A 105 -8.94 11.87 8.36
CA SER A 105 -9.38 13.27 8.34
C SER A 105 -9.93 13.70 6.97
N ALA A 106 -9.28 13.29 5.87
CA ALA A 106 -9.70 13.62 4.51
C ALA A 106 -11.01 12.95 4.11
N LEU A 107 -11.19 11.69 4.47
CA LEU A 107 -12.37 10.87 4.17
C LEU A 107 -13.44 10.95 5.26
N LYS A 108 -13.18 11.65 6.38
CA LYS A 108 -14.09 11.77 7.54
C LYS A 108 -14.49 10.41 8.12
N THR A 109 -13.58 9.45 8.15
CA THR A 109 -13.80 8.12 8.71
C THR A 109 -13.25 7.99 10.13
N LYS A 110 -13.85 7.07 10.91
CA LYS A 110 -13.49 6.74 12.30
C LYS A 110 -13.12 5.27 12.47
N GLY A 111 -13.02 4.53 11.35
CA GLY A 111 -12.62 3.13 11.36
C GLY A 111 -11.18 2.91 11.83
N GLU A 112 -10.82 1.65 11.93
CA GLU A 112 -9.45 1.24 12.30
C GLU A 112 -8.43 1.73 11.26
N SER A 113 -7.27 2.19 11.71
CA SER A 113 -6.18 2.60 10.81
C SER A 113 -4.87 1.93 11.23
N ILE A 114 -4.27 1.17 10.31
CA ILE A 114 -3.04 0.41 10.54
C ILE A 114 -2.09 0.61 9.37
N LEU A 115 -0.80 0.86 9.67
CA LEU A 115 0.30 0.79 8.71
C LEU A 115 1.12 -0.47 8.98
N ILE A 116 1.32 -1.30 7.96
CA ILE A 116 2.10 -2.53 8.01
C ILE A 116 3.41 -2.33 7.23
N ASN A 117 4.53 -2.52 7.93
CA ASN A 117 5.85 -2.64 7.36
C ASN A 117 6.36 -4.05 7.65
N SER A 118 6.45 -4.88 6.65
CA SER A 118 6.83 -6.31 6.76
C SER A 118 7.76 -6.70 5.63
N ASN A 119 8.84 -5.94 5.45
CA ASN A 119 9.77 -6.12 4.33
C ASN A 119 9.01 -6.36 3.01
N ASN A 120 9.44 -7.32 2.22
CA ASN A 120 8.90 -7.61 0.90
C ASN A 120 7.40 -8.01 0.86
N PHE A 121 6.73 -8.17 1.99
CA PHE A 121 5.34 -8.65 2.08
C PHE A 121 4.37 -7.66 2.72
N SER A 122 4.72 -6.38 2.83
CA SER A 122 3.89 -5.40 3.53
C SER A 122 2.47 -5.31 2.96
N PHE A 123 2.32 -5.28 1.63
CA PHE A 123 1.00 -5.24 0.99
C PHE A 123 0.23 -6.54 1.17
N GLU A 124 0.88 -7.68 0.98
CA GLU A 124 0.25 -8.99 1.14
C GLU A 124 -0.23 -9.21 2.57
N GLN A 125 0.54 -8.80 3.57
CA GLN A 125 0.13 -8.89 4.98
C GLN A 125 -1.02 -7.92 5.30
N SER A 126 -1.01 -6.71 4.75
CA SER A 126 -2.11 -5.75 4.88
C SER A 126 -3.39 -6.30 4.28
N LEU A 127 -3.30 -6.86 3.07
CA LEU A 127 -4.42 -7.48 2.38
C LEU A 127 -4.94 -8.73 3.11
N LYS A 128 -4.04 -9.58 3.62
CA LYS A 128 -4.37 -10.77 4.42
C LYS A 128 -5.10 -10.39 5.71
N TYR A 129 -4.65 -9.34 6.39
CA TYR A 129 -5.32 -8.82 7.58
C TYR A 129 -6.75 -8.34 7.26
N ALA A 130 -6.91 -7.53 6.19
CA ALA A 130 -8.22 -7.08 5.72
C ALA A 130 -9.14 -8.25 5.36
N TYR A 131 -8.65 -9.24 4.61
CA TYR A 131 -9.38 -10.44 4.23
C TYR A 131 -9.85 -11.24 5.44
N PHE A 132 -8.99 -11.40 6.44
CA PHE A 132 -9.34 -12.06 7.69
C PHE A 132 -10.46 -11.34 8.46
N LYS A 133 -10.41 -9.99 8.51
CA LYS A 133 -11.46 -9.18 9.12
C LYS A 133 -12.77 -9.27 8.34
N ALA A 134 -12.72 -9.19 7.02
CA ALA A 134 -13.89 -9.30 6.14
C ALA A 134 -14.65 -10.62 6.33
N ASN A 135 -13.94 -11.73 6.56
CA ASN A 135 -14.56 -13.03 6.81
C ASN A 135 -15.20 -13.17 8.19
N ARG A 136 -15.01 -12.20 9.08
CA ARG A 136 -15.55 -12.21 10.47
C ARG A 136 -16.58 -11.14 10.77
N GLN A 137 -16.70 -10.14 9.90
CA GLN A 137 -17.58 -8.99 10.08
C GLN A 137 -18.57 -8.89 8.93
N ASN A 138 -19.86 -8.83 9.20
CA ASN A 138 -20.90 -8.78 8.15
C ASN A 138 -20.86 -7.47 7.35
N ASN A 139 -20.62 -6.33 8.02
CA ASN A 139 -20.59 -4.99 7.40
C ASN A 139 -19.15 -4.47 7.40
N PHE A 140 -18.26 -5.20 6.73
CA PHE A 140 -16.86 -4.81 6.61
C PHE A 140 -16.63 -3.98 5.35
N GLU A 141 -15.95 -2.86 5.50
CA GLU A 141 -15.43 -2.06 4.39
C GLU A 141 -14.07 -1.48 4.73
N THR A 142 -13.23 -1.37 3.72
CA THR A 142 -11.85 -0.92 3.89
C THR A 142 -11.26 -0.36 2.62
N ILE A 143 -10.35 0.59 2.77
CA ILE A 143 -9.33 0.88 1.76
C ILE A 143 -8.02 0.23 2.16
N ILE A 144 -7.36 -0.37 1.18
CA ILE A 144 -6.05 -0.99 1.36
C ILE A 144 -5.09 -0.32 0.38
N GLY A 145 -4.03 0.28 0.90
CA GLY A 145 -3.10 1.06 0.09
C GLY A 145 -1.66 0.64 0.29
N ALA A 146 -0.91 0.55 -0.80
CA ALA A 146 0.55 0.48 -0.79
C ALA A 146 1.12 1.83 -1.20
N ILE A 147 2.04 2.37 -0.40
CA ILE A 147 2.63 3.70 -0.58
C ILE A 147 4.13 3.61 -0.36
N ASP A 148 4.90 4.08 -1.31
CA ASP A 148 6.33 4.32 -1.10
C ASP A 148 6.79 5.55 -1.86
N GLU A 149 7.58 6.38 -1.20
CA GLU A 149 8.28 7.49 -1.82
C GLU A 149 9.59 7.03 -2.44
N SER A 150 10.02 7.69 -3.51
CA SER A 150 11.34 7.44 -4.12
C SER A 150 12.44 7.73 -3.11
N LEU A 151 13.51 6.94 -3.16
CA LEU A 151 14.67 7.08 -2.30
C LEU A 151 15.75 7.92 -3.01
N ASP A 152 16.00 9.13 -2.54
CA ASP A 152 16.96 10.06 -3.14
C ASP A 152 18.42 9.61 -3.01
N GLN A 153 18.73 8.78 -2.02
CA GLN A 153 20.07 8.29 -1.73
C GLN A 153 20.13 6.77 -1.72
N ILE A 154 19.64 6.19 -2.82
CA ILE A 154 19.46 4.74 -2.92
C ILE A 154 20.76 3.96 -2.67
N GLU A 155 21.91 4.46 -3.15
CA GLU A 155 23.21 3.82 -2.95
C GLU A 155 23.61 3.82 -1.48
N ASN A 156 23.42 4.93 -0.77
CA ASN A 156 23.71 5.02 0.65
C ASN A 156 22.79 4.11 1.47
N ILE A 157 21.51 4.05 1.12
CA ILE A 157 20.52 3.17 1.78
C ILE A 157 20.89 1.70 1.54
N ASN A 158 21.25 1.33 0.32
CA ASN A 158 21.70 -0.03 -0.01
C ASN A 158 22.95 -0.43 0.77
N ASN A 159 23.90 0.47 0.95
CA ASN A 159 25.12 0.22 1.71
C ASN A 159 24.84 0.08 3.22
N ILE A 160 23.91 0.88 3.77
CA ILE A 160 23.56 0.83 5.21
C ILE A 160 22.74 -0.42 5.54
N LEU A 161 21.80 -0.77 4.67
CA LEU A 161 20.85 -1.88 4.93
C LEU A 161 21.30 -3.21 4.33
N ASP A 162 22.46 -3.26 3.66
CA ASP A 162 22.94 -4.44 2.91
C ASP A 162 21.84 -4.98 1.96
N THR A 163 21.14 -4.09 1.29
CA THR A 163 20.03 -4.40 0.39
C THR A 163 20.33 -3.90 -1.02
N LYS A 164 19.57 -4.40 -1.98
CA LYS A 164 19.56 -3.90 -3.37
C LYS A 164 18.18 -3.34 -3.70
N THR A 165 17.84 -2.22 -3.07
CA THR A 165 16.58 -1.56 -3.42
C THR A 165 16.73 -0.77 -4.72
N ASN A 166 15.68 -0.80 -5.57
CA ASN A 166 15.62 -0.08 -6.83
C ASN A 166 14.49 0.95 -6.86
N ASN A 167 13.93 1.30 -5.69
CA ASN A 167 12.80 2.23 -5.65
C ASN A 167 13.22 3.65 -6.03
N THR A 168 13.08 3.99 -7.31
CA THR A 168 13.42 5.30 -7.89
C THR A 168 12.20 6.17 -8.19
N LYS A 169 10.99 5.71 -7.82
CA LYS A 169 9.73 6.37 -8.14
C LYS A 169 8.86 6.54 -6.91
N ASP A 170 8.16 7.66 -6.87
CA ASP A 170 7.02 7.83 -5.97
C ASP A 170 5.87 6.98 -6.49
N SER A 171 5.28 6.15 -5.64
CA SER A 171 4.22 5.24 -6.05
C SER A 171 3.16 5.05 -4.98
N VAL A 172 1.90 5.01 -5.43
CA VAL A 172 0.75 4.66 -4.60
C VAL A 172 -0.19 3.77 -5.38
N SER A 173 -0.74 2.76 -4.71
CA SER A 173 -1.74 1.86 -5.28
C SER A 173 -2.76 1.54 -4.20
N PHE A 174 -4.03 1.86 -4.46
CA PHE A 174 -5.13 1.68 -3.52
C PHE A 174 -6.23 0.84 -4.12
N ILE A 175 -6.87 0.02 -3.29
CA ILE A 175 -8.10 -0.69 -3.59
C ILE A 175 -9.13 -0.41 -2.51
N TYR A 176 -10.40 -0.22 -2.90
CA TYR A 176 -11.54 -0.17 -1.98
C TYR A 176 -12.27 -1.51 -2.02
N CYS A 177 -12.51 -2.08 -0.86
CA CYS A 177 -13.13 -3.38 -0.71
C CYS A 177 -14.23 -3.36 0.34
N ASN A 178 -15.27 -4.18 0.12
CA ASN A 178 -16.29 -4.48 1.12
C ASN A 178 -16.84 -5.91 0.98
N ASN A 179 -17.88 -6.26 1.74
CA ASN A 179 -18.52 -7.58 1.71
C ASN A 179 -19.74 -7.67 0.77
N ASN A 180 -20.12 -6.59 0.09
CA ASN A 180 -21.21 -6.59 -0.87
C ASN A 180 -20.71 -6.94 -2.27
N LYS A 181 -21.37 -7.88 -2.94
CA LYS A 181 -21.04 -8.28 -4.31
C LYS A 181 -21.56 -7.29 -5.37
N GLU A 182 -22.58 -6.51 -5.04
CA GLU A 182 -23.24 -5.63 -5.99
C GLU A 182 -22.27 -4.57 -6.53
N ASN A 183 -22.19 -4.45 -7.86
CA ASN A 183 -21.27 -3.54 -8.57
C ASN A 183 -19.78 -3.77 -8.28
N ALA A 184 -19.39 -4.95 -7.81
CA ALA A 184 -17.98 -5.28 -7.61
C ALA A 184 -17.28 -5.56 -8.94
N ILE A 185 -16.00 -5.21 -9.01
CA ILE A 185 -15.11 -5.48 -10.14
C ILE A 185 -14.60 -6.92 -10.08
N ALA A 186 -14.25 -7.35 -8.87
CA ALA A 186 -13.65 -8.67 -8.64
C ALA A 186 -13.82 -9.12 -7.20
N GLU A 187 -13.57 -10.40 -6.93
CA GLU A 187 -13.57 -11.00 -5.61
C GLU A 187 -12.19 -11.54 -5.25
N ILE A 188 -11.64 -11.11 -4.13
CA ILE A 188 -10.48 -11.77 -3.53
C ILE A 188 -10.97 -13.04 -2.83
N LYS A 189 -10.66 -14.18 -3.44
CA LYS A 189 -11.13 -15.51 -3.00
C LYS A 189 -10.26 -16.13 -1.94
N ASP A 190 -8.95 -15.90 -2.03
CA ASP A 190 -8.01 -16.55 -1.13
C ASP A 190 -6.69 -15.77 -1.06
N ILE A 191 -6.10 -15.77 0.12
CA ILE A 191 -4.77 -15.21 0.37
C ILE A 191 -4.03 -16.20 1.25
N LYS A 192 -2.96 -16.78 0.72
CA LYS A 192 -2.18 -17.79 1.43
C LYS A 192 -0.69 -17.53 1.40
N GLU A 193 -0.07 -17.95 2.47
CA GLU A 193 1.38 -17.98 2.63
C GLU A 193 1.83 -19.43 2.73
N PHE A 194 2.87 -19.80 2.00
CA PHE A 194 3.41 -21.15 1.93
C PHE A 194 4.86 -21.15 2.39
N SER A 195 5.19 -22.08 3.28
CA SER A 195 6.56 -22.28 3.78
C SER A 195 7.48 -22.98 2.78
N SER A 196 6.93 -23.67 1.76
CA SER A 196 7.70 -24.34 0.74
C SER A 196 7.20 -24.05 -0.68
N LYS A 197 8.10 -24.17 -1.66
CA LYS A 197 7.73 -24.07 -3.07
C LYS A 197 6.89 -25.25 -3.52
N ASP A 198 7.08 -26.44 -2.96
CA ASP A 198 6.36 -27.64 -3.33
C ASP A 198 4.88 -27.52 -2.99
N SER A 199 4.56 -27.07 -1.76
CA SER A 199 3.16 -26.84 -1.34
C SER A 199 2.48 -25.73 -2.16
N LEU A 200 3.22 -24.70 -2.56
CA LEU A 200 2.72 -23.67 -3.47
C LEU A 200 2.46 -24.25 -4.87
N ASN A 201 3.38 -25.03 -5.41
CA ASN A 201 3.22 -25.65 -6.75
C ASN A 201 2.03 -26.64 -6.77
N GLU A 202 1.82 -27.37 -5.69
CA GLU A 202 0.65 -28.23 -5.52
C GLU A 202 -0.64 -27.40 -5.55
N TYR A 203 -0.69 -26.28 -4.82
CA TYR A 203 -1.84 -25.37 -4.87
C TYR A 203 -2.10 -24.84 -6.28
N ILE A 204 -1.07 -24.37 -6.98
CA ILE A 204 -1.18 -23.87 -8.36
C ILE A 204 -1.71 -24.98 -9.31
N ASN A 205 -1.21 -26.21 -9.16
CA ASN A 205 -1.65 -27.34 -10.00
C ASN A 205 -3.13 -27.70 -9.82
N HIS A 206 -3.73 -27.40 -8.67
CA HIS A 206 -5.17 -27.55 -8.45
C HIS A 206 -6.02 -26.41 -9.02
N HIS A 207 -5.40 -25.33 -9.52
CA HIS A 207 -6.07 -24.13 -10.01
C HIS A 207 -5.62 -23.79 -11.45
N LYS A 208 -5.57 -24.78 -12.32
CA LYS A 208 -5.10 -24.64 -13.72
C LYS A 208 -5.99 -23.76 -14.61
N ASP A 209 -7.20 -23.48 -14.17
CA ASP A 209 -8.17 -22.58 -14.79
C ASP A 209 -7.89 -21.09 -14.53
N TYR A 210 -6.90 -20.78 -13.68
CA TYR A 210 -6.48 -19.42 -13.38
C TYR A 210 -5.23 -19.03 -14.16
N ASN A 211 -5.16 -17.77 -14.56
CA ASN A 211 -3.93 -17.19 -15.09
C ASN A 211 -2.91 -16.99 -13.97
N ILE A 212 -1.78 -17.66 -14.06
CA ILE A 212 -0.73 -17.55 -13.05
C ILE A 212 0.20 -16.39 -13.39
N ILE A 213 0.27 -15.42 -12.49
CA ILE A 213 1.06 -14.20 -12.63
C ILE A 213 2.14 -14.20 -11.57
N ILE A 214 3.39 -14.32 -12.03
CA ILE A 214 4.54 -14.34 -11.13
C ILE A 214 5.08 -12.92 -10.98
N TYR A 215 5.19 -12.46 -9.72
CA TYR A 215 5.84 -11.20 -9.38
C TYR A 215 7.24 -11.11 -9.99
N LYS A 216 7.54 -9.95 -10.60
CA LYS A 216 8.85 -9.62 -11.15
C LYS A 216 9.29 -8.27 -10.59
N GLU A 217 10.49 -8.22 -10.07
CA GLU A 217 11.06 -6.97 -9.59
C GLU A 217 11.18 -5.92 -10.71
N ASN A 218 10.86 -4.70 -10.38
CA ASN A 218 11.03 -3.53 -11.25
C ASN A 218 11.56 -2.33 -10.43
N ASN A 219 11.32 -1.10 -10.89
CA ASN A 219 11.77 0.13 -10.23
C ASN A 219 10.79 0.64 -9.15
N LEU A 220 9.86 -0.16 -8.70
CA LEU A 220 8.97 0.12 -7.57
C LEU A 220 9.41 -0.69 -6.35
N SER A 221 8.98 -0.25 -5.17
CA SER A 221 9.13 -1.07 -3.97
C SER A 221 8.31 -2.36 -4.09
N PRO A 222 8.71 -3.45 -3.42
CA PRO A 222 7.97 -4.71 -3.44
C PRO A 222 6.49 -4.56 -3.08
N SER A 223 6.15 -3.70 -2.12
CA SER A 223 4.77 -3.46 -1.68
C SER A 223 3.92 -2.79 -2.75
N THR A 224 4.39 -1.68 -3.31
CA THR A 224 3.67 -0.95 -4.36
C THR A 224 3.67 -1.71 -5.67
N GLN A 225 4.70 -2.52 -5.95
CA GLN A 225 4.73 -3.40 -7.12
C GLN A 225 3.64 -4.46 -7.06
N THR A 226 3.49 -5.18 -5.95
CA THR A 226 2.45 -6.21 -5.81
C THR A 226 1.05 -5.60 -5.93
N ALA A 227 0.81 -4.46 -5.28
CA ALA A 227 -0.47 -3.75 -5.38
C ALA A 227 -0.75 -3.28 -6.82
N SER A 228 0.28 -2.79 -7.52
CA SER A 228 0.23 -2.38 -8.93
C SER A 228 -0.10 -3.56 -9.85
N ASP A 229 0.56 -4.71 -9.63
CA ASP A 229 0.31 -5.92 -10.41
C ASP A 229 -1.11 -6.44 -10.20
N LEU A 230 -1.63 -6.40 -8.96
CA LEU A 230 -3.01 -6.71 -8.67
C LEU A 230 -3.96 -5.83 -9.51
N ILE A 231 -3.81 -4.51 -9.44
CA ILE A 231 -4.67 -3.54 -10.14
C ILE A 231 -4.58 -3.70 -11.66
N ASN A 232 -3.38 -3.89 -12.20
CA ASN A 232 -3.18 -4.03 -13.64
C ASN A 232 -3.82 -5.32 -14.17
N ASN A 233 -3.78 -6.40 -13.40
CA ASN A 233 -4.38 -7.67 -13.82
C ASN A 233 -5.91 -7.67 -13.70
N LEU A 234 -6.50 -6.86 -12.85
CA LEU A 234 -7.95 -6.64 -12.85
C LEU A 234 -8.45 -6.08 -14.19
N LYS A 235 -7.64 -5.30 -14.92
CA LYS A 235 -7.98 -4.76 -16.23
C LYS A 235 -8.04 -5.82 -17.35
N LEU A 236 -7.50 -7.03 -17.12
CA LEU A 236 -7.53 -8.12 -18.07
C LEU A 236 -8.86 -8.89 -18.08
N ASN A 237 -9.78 -8.57 -17.16
CA ASN A 237 -11.12 -9.15 -17.05
C ASN A 237 -11.09 -10.69 -17.00
N SER A 238 -10.19 -11.26 -16.24
CA SER A 238 -10.01 -12.71 -16.14
C SER A 238 -9.59 -13.13 -14.74
N ASN A 239 -9.91 -14.36 -14.34
CA ASN A 239 -9.47 -14.94 -13.10
C ASN A 239 -7.95 -15.13 -13.08
N PHE A 240 -7.30 -14.77 -11.99
CA PHE A 240 -5.86 -14.91 -11.85
C PHE A 240 -5.41 -15.25 -10.43
N ILE A 241 -4.21 -15.80 -10.33
CA ILE A 241 -3.47 -15.98 -9.10
C ILE A 241 -2.16 -15.20 -9.21
N LEU A 242 -2.00 -14.18 -8.39
CA LEU A 242 -0.74 -13.47 -8.26
C LEU A 242 0.16 -14.24 -7.29
N VAL A 243 1.38 -14.54 -7.72
CA VAL A 243 2.34 -15.36 -6.97
C VAL A 243 3.61 -14.56 -6.72
N LYS A 244 4.04 -14.51 -5.47
CA LYS A 244 5.29 -13.89 -5.06
C LYS A 244 6.19 -14.89 -4.33
N TYR A 245 7.38 -15.11 -4.89
CA TYR A 245 8.40 -15.96 -4.32
C TYR A 245 9.44 -15.11 -3.58
N THR A 246 9.84 -15.54 -2.39
CA THR A 246 11.02 -15.01 -1.72
C THR A 246 11.87 -16.17 -1.15
N LYS A 247 13.01 -15.82 -0.52
CA LYS A 247 13.86 -16.81 0.12
C LYS A 247 13.26 -17.40 1.39
N VAL A 248 12.32 -16.68 2.03
CA VAL A 248 11.80 -17.01 3.36
C VAL A 248 10.42 -17.66 3.27
N SER A 249 9.53 -17.11 2.45
CA SER A 249 8.18 -17.62 2.25
C SER A 249 7.66 -17.28 0.86
N ASN A 250 6.51 -17.87 0.50
CA ASN A 250 5.87 -17.65 -0.78
C ASN A 250 4.43 -17.23 -0.53
N PHE A 251 3.91 -16.32 -1.33
CA PHE A 251 2.60 -15.75 -1.14
C PHE A 251 1.75 -15.87 -2.40
N ILE A 252 0.43 -16.08 -2.22
CA ILE A 252 -0.54 -15.97 -3.31
C ILE A 252 -1.69 -15.05 -2.96
N ILE A 253 -2.22 -14.40 -3.98
CA ILE A 253 -3.50 -13.69 -3.96
C ILE A 253 -4.34 -14.26 -5.11
N LYS A 254 -5.44 -14.94 -4.77
CA LYS A 254 -6.36 -15.53 -5.75
C LYS A 254 -7.55 -14.61 -5.96
N VAL A 255 -7.82 -14.25 -7.20
CA VAL A 255 -8.84 -13.28 -7.60
C VAL A 255 -9.74 -13.85 -8.67
N ASP A 256 -11.05 -13.76 -8.47
CA ASP A 256 -12.10 -14.03 -9.44
C ASP A 256 -12.61 -12.69 -9.98
N PHE A 257 -12.65 -12.57 -11.31
CA PHE A 257 -13.29 -11.46 -12.00
C PHE A 257 -14.81 -11.68 -12.01
N ILE A 258 -15.60 -10.60 -11.82
CA ILE A 258 -17.08 -10.66 -11.70
C ILE A 258 -17.74 -10.07 -12.96
#